data_2735f8c2efbe193da08b1c53632cc099
#
_entry.id   2735f8c2efbe193da08b1c53632cc099
#
_cell.length_a   1.000
_cell.length_b   1.000
_cell.length_c   1.000
_cell.angle_alpha   90.00
_cell.angle_beta   90.00
_cell.angle_gamma   90.00
#
_symmetry.space_group_name_H-M   'P 1'
#
loop_
_entity.id
_entity.type
_entity.pdbx_description
1 polymer ?
#
loop_
_entity_poly.entity_id
_entity_poly.type
_entity_poly.pdbx_seq_one_letter_code
_entity_poly.pdbx_strand_id
1 'polypeptide(L)'
;MKFKLLLLSCVFCLASGSLAAEPRGWPGAYPGRFQAPAQTEPSPAMLLSQGIGQLIKFLRRQPSPQGAEIAAYIDSQVAPYFDFAYMTRWVAGSRYRYMNEQQRSAMEASMKKMFLGALAQRLGSYGNQNVRFNKPRRVAANEVDVGVDILTPGTYPARLNFRFYRSGDGWKVFDVSANGSSALVHYRQYFARMQRQSPRWG
;
A
#
# COMPACT_ATOMS: atom_id res chain seq x y z
N MET A 1 -3.05 -33.19 -37.04
CA MET A 1 -4.35 -33.40 -37.67
C MET A 1 -5.08 -32.08 -37.54
N LYS A 2 -5.03 -31.18 -38.50
CA LYS A 2 -5.82 -30.98 -39.70
C LYS A 2 -7.31 -30.82 -39.40
N PHE A 3 -7.86 -29.60 -39.58
CA PHE A 3 -8.85 -29.19 -40.57
C PHE A 3 -9.27 -27.77 -40.21
N LYS A 4 -8.98 -26.71 -40.97
CA LYS A 4 -9.58 -26.15 -42.19
C LYS A 4 -11.01 -25.61 -41.87
N LEU A 5 -11.18 -24.28 -41.84
CA LEU A 5 -11.45 -23.35 -42.93
C LEU A 5 -12.83 -23.58 -43.58
N LEU A 6 -13.72 -22.62 -43.53
CA LEU A 6 -14.53 -22.19 -44.68
C LEU A 6 -15.22 -20.85 -44.46
N LEU A 7 -14.99 -19.97 -45.38
CA LEU A 7 -15.61 -18.71 -45.78
C LEU A 7 -17.01 -18.95 -46.40
N LEU A 8 -17.88 -17.94 -46.35
CA LEU A 8 -18.69 -17.37 -47.46
C LEU A 8 -19.75 -16.44 -46.86
N SER A 9 -19.73 -15.12 -47.01
CA SER A 9 -20.08 -14.31 -48.19
C SER A 9 -21.51 -14.47 -48.69
N CYS A 10 -22.29 -13.39 -48.60
CA CYS A 10 -23.28 -12.80 -49.55
C CYS A 10 -24.07 -11.71 -48.82
N VAL A 11 -23.90 -10.49 -49.06
CA VAL A 11 -24.30 -9.54 -50.13
C VAL A 11 -25.79 -9.68 -50.55
N PHE A 12 -26.55 -8.69 -50.33
CA PHE A 12 -27.33 -7.87 -51.27
C PHE A 12 -28.53 -7.20 -50.61
N CYS A 13 -28.50 -5.90 -50.60
CA CYS A 13 -29.46 -4.88 -50.95
C CYS A 13 -30.97 -5.24 -50.96
N LEU A 14 -31.76 -4.37 -50.39
CA LEU A 14 -32.74 -3.59 -51.13
C LEU A 14 -33.26 -2.39 -50.30
N ALA A 15 -33.21 -1.24 -50.90
CA ALA A 15 -33.75 0.01 -50.43
C ALA A 15 -35.30 -0.04 -50.43
N SER A 16 -35.92 0.41 -49.39
CA SER A 16 -37.30 0.87 -49.41
C SER A 16 -37.38 2.07 -48.48
N GLY A 17 -37.56 3.22 -49.10
CA GLY A 17 -37.81 4.48 -48.42
C GLY A 17 -39.14 4.46 -47.69
N SER A 18 -39.10 4.84 -46.46
CA SER A 18 -40.29 5.27 -45.73
C SER A 18 -39.99 6.65 -45.18
N LEU A 19 -40.69 7.64 -45.69
CA LEU A 19 -40.82 8.96 -45.13
C LEU A 19 -41.46 8.81 -43.74
N ALA A 20 -40.64 8.86 -42.69
CA ALA A 20 -41.11 9.01 -41.33
C ALA A 20 -40.86 10.45 -40.90
N ALA A 21 -41.94 11.13 -40.54
CA ALA A 21 -41.98 12.49 -40.03
C ALA A 21 -40.98 12.70 -38.89
N GLU A 22 -40.19 13.75 -38.98
CA GLU A 22 -39.35 14.21 -37.88
C GLU A 22 -40.23 14.70 -36.71
N PRO A 23 -40.10 14.14 -35.52
CA PRO A 23 -40.63 14.78 -34.32
C PRO A 23 -39.79 16.01 -34.03
N ARG A 24 -40.43 17.18 -34.06
CA ARG A 24 -39.86 18.47 -33.64
C ARG A 24 -39.21 18.27 -32.27
N GLY A 25 -37.87 18.30 -32.26
CA GLY A 25 -37.07 18.19 -31.05
C GLY A 25 -37.37 19.34 -30.09
N TRP A 26 -37.54 19.01 -28.83
CA TRP A 26 -37.51 19.96 -27.74
C TRP A 26 -36.08 20.55 -27.65
N PRO A 27 -35.93 21.90 -27.59
CA PRO A 27 -34.65 22.51 -27.35
C PRO A 27 -34.36 22.40 -25.85
N GLY A 28 -33.52 21.45 -25.44
CA GLY A 28 -33.15 21.33 -24.06
C GLY A 28 -32.48 20.03 -23.62
N ALA A 29 -32.16 19.11 -24.53
CA ALA A 29 -31.31 17.98 -24.19
C ALA A 29 -29.84 18.44 -24.21
N TYR A 30 -29.35 18.97 -23.10
CA TYR A 30 -27.90 19.01 -22.86
C TYR A 30 -27.41 17.58 -22.88
N PRO A 31 -26.46 17.23 -23.74
CA PRO A 31 -25.73 15.97 -23.57
C PRO A 31 -24.86 16.15 -22.34
N GLY A 32 -25.45 15.93 -21.18
CA GLY A 32 -24.68 15.72 -19.97
C GLY A 32 -23.75 14.54 -20.26
N ARG A 33 -22.47 14.80 -20.53
CA ARG A 33 -21.45 13.79 -20.38
C ARG A 33 -21.59 13.29 -18.96
N PHE A 34 -22.25 12.16 -18.81
CA PHE A 34 -22.03 11.33 -17.62
C PHE A 34 -20.57 10.90 -17.69
N GLN A 35 -19.69 11.76 -17.17
CA GLN A 35 -18.36 11.33 -16.80
C GLN A 35 -18.60 10.24 -15.76
N ALA A 36 -18.32 9.00 -16.14
CA ALA A 36 -18.19 7.93 -15.16
C ALA A 36 -17.36 8.50 -14.00
N PRO A 37 -17.80 8.34 -12.73
CA PRO A 37 -17.05 8.87 -11.62
C PRO A 37 -15.63 8.36 -11.78
N ALA A 38 -14.67 9.28 -11.92
CA ALA A 38 -13.26 8.95 -11.93
C ALA A 38 -13.07 8.06 -10.72
N GLN A 39 -12.53 6.84 -10.91
CA GLN A 39 -12.28 5.91 -9.80
C GLN A 39 -11.36 6.65 -8.85
N THR A 40 -11.96 7.21 -7.80
CA THR A 40 -11.22 8.00 -6.82
C THR A 40 -10.30 7.01 -6.11
N GLU A 41 -9.01 7.12 -6.37
CA GLU A 41 -8.03 6.27 -5.68
C GLU A 41 -8.30 6.26 -4.17
N PRO A 42 -8.22 5.11 -3.53
CA PRO A 42 -8.48 5.01 -2.11
C PRO A 42 -7.54 5.93 -1.33
N SER A 43 -8.09 6.69 -0.39
CA SER A 43 -7.30 7.58 0.45
C SER A 43 -6.37 6.79 1.39
N PRO A 44 -5.26 7.39 1.88
CA PRO A 44 -4.38 6.75 2.87
C PRO A 44 -5.12 6.17 4.07
N ALA A 45 -6.13 6.89 4.58
CA ALA A 45 -6.93 6.42 5.71
C ALA A 45 -7.79 5.19 5.34
N MET A 46 -8.34 5.16 4.15
CA MET A 46 -9.11 4.02 3.65
C MET A 46 -8.20 2.80 3.45
N LEU A 47 -7.04 2.96 2.81
CA LEU A 47 -6.05 1.90 2.63
C LEU A 47 -5.63 1.32 3.99
N LEU A 48 -5.29 2.19 4.94
CA LEU A 48 -4.86 1.75 6.27
C LEU A 48 -5.97 1.04 7.03
N SER A 49 -7.20 1.56 7.01
CA SER A 49 -8.33 0.94 7.71
C SER A 49 -8.70 -0.42 7.13
N GLN A 50 -8.67 -0.57 5.81
CA GLN A 50 -8.88 -1.85 5.14
C GLN A 50 -7.76 -2.85 5.46
N GLY A 51 -6.50 -2.44 5.36
CA GLY A 51 -5.36 -3.30 5.65
C GLY A 51 -5.33 -3.78 7.10
N ILE A 52 -5.57 -2.88 8.08
CA ILE A 52 -5.65 -3.24 9.50
C ILE A 52 -6.88 -4.12 9.76
N GLY A 53 -8.03 -3.82 9.16
CA GLY A 53 -9.23 -4.66 9.30
C GLY A 53 -9.02 -6.09 8.81
N GLN A 54 -8.36 -6.27 7.66
CA GLN A 54 -8.00 -7.58 7.13
C GLN A 54 -6.98 -8.31 8.02
N LEU A 55 -5.98 -7.58 8.53
CA LEU A 55 -5.00 -8.13 9.46
C LEU A 55 -5.65 -8.61 10.76
N ILE A 56 -6.53 -7.82 11.36
CA ILE A 56 -7.28 -8.22 12.57
C ILE A 56 -8.14 -9.45 12.28
N LYS A 57 -8.83 -9.48 11.15
CA LYS A 57 -9.63 -10.64 10.72
C LYS A 57 -8.77 -11.89 10.57
N PHE A 58 -7.57 -11.77 10.03
CA PHE A 58 -6.62 -12.87 9.93
C PHE A 58 -6.17 -13.36 11.32
N LEU A 59 -5.77 -12.45 12.22
CA LEU A 59 -5.29 -12.78 13.56
C LEU A 59 -6.37 -13.43 14.46
N ARG A 60 -7.64 -13.15 14.19
CA ARG A 60 -8.79 -13.72 14.93
C ARG A 60 -9.28 -15.07 14.41
N ARG A 61 -8.60 -15.69 13.43
CA ARG A 61 -8.97 -17.02 12.93
C ARG A 61 -8.84 -18.08 14.04
N GLN A 62 -9.60 -19.17 13.87
CA GLN A 62 -9.49 -20.35 14.73
C GLN A 62 -9.09 -21.55 13.86
N PRO A 63 -8.01 -22.24 14.18
CA PRO A 63 -7.05 -21.96 15.26
C PRO A 63 -6.29 -20.65 15.00
N SER A 64 -5.77 -20.02 16.07
CA SER A 64 -5.00 -18.79 15.97
C SER A 64 -3.73 -18.98 15.14
N PRO A 65 -3.43 -18.08 14.18
CA PRO A 65 -2.25 -18.21 13.34
C PRO A 65 -0.97 -18.10 14.17
N GLN A 66 0.04 -18.87 13.80
CA GLN A 66 1.32 -18.94 14.49
C GLN A 66 2.40 -18.15 13.73
N GLY A 67 3.57 -18.00 14.33
CA GLY A 67 4.63 -17.12 13.86
C GLY A 67 4.95 -17.20 12.36
N ALA A 68 5.06 -18.42 11.78
CA ALA A 68 5.33 -18.59 10.34
C ALA A 68 4.16 -18.13 9.46
N GLU A 69 2.92 -18.40 9.86
CA GLU A 69 1.72 -17.97 9.13
C GLU A 69 1.55 -16.45 9.20
N ILE A 70 1.82 -15.85 10.36
CA ILE A 70 1.83 -14.40 10.54
C ILE A 70 2.89 -13.77 9.64
N ALA A 71 4.11 -14.32 9.60
CA ALA A 71 5.19 -13.82 8.76
C ALA A 71 4.84 -13.90 7.27
N ALA A 72 4.28 -15.01 6.81
CA ALA A 72 3.83 -15.19 5.43
C ALA A 72 2.69 -14.22 5.05
N TYR A 73 1.73 -14.02 5.95
CA TYR A 73 0.64 -13.06 5.74
C TYR A 73 1.18 -11.63 5.61
N ILE A 74 2.10 -11.24 6.50
CA ILE A 74 2.70 -9.91 6.49
C ILE A 74 3.49 -9.69 5.19
N ASP A 75 4.30 -10.66 4.77
CA ASP A 75 5.10 -10.53 3.55
C ASP A 75 4.22 -10.41 2.30
N SER A 76 3.13 -11.19 2.22
CA SER A 76 2.24 -11.20 1.05
C SER A 76 1.18 -10.11 1.05
N GLN A 77 0.60 -9.75 2.20
CA GLN A 77 -0.56 -8.87 2.29
C GLN A 77 -0.25 -7.48 2.85
N VAL A 78 0.80 -7.33 3.64
CA VAL A 78 1.14 -6.06 4.28
C VAL A 78 2.33 -5.38 3.60
N ALA A 79 3.38 -6.13 3.25
CA ALA A 79 4.58 -5.58 2.63
C ALA A 79 4.33 -4.77 1.35
N PRO A 80 3.36 -5.11 0.45
CA PRO A 80 3.09 -4.34 -0.75
C PRO A 80 2.63 -2.88 -0.52
N TYR A 81 2.13 -2.57 0.68
CA TYR A 81 1.76 -1.19 1.03
C TYR A 81 2.95 -0.31 1.40
N PHE A 82 4.14 -0.91 1.62
CA PHE A 82 5.36 -0.21 2.01
C PHE A 82 6.29 -0.01 0.82
N ASP A 83 6.98 1.13 0.80
CA ASP A 83 8.06 1.38 -0.16
C ASP A 83 9.42 1.19 0.53
N PHE A 84 9.91 -0.05 0.54
CA PHE A 84 11.19 -0.38 1.16
C PHE A 84 12.38 0.24 0.44
N ALA A 85 12.29 0.47 -0.87
CA ALA A 85 13.32 1.16 -1.64
C ALA A 85 13.45 2.61 -1.21
N TYR A 86 12.33 3.33 -1.07
CA TYR A 86 12.30 4.70 -0.56
C TYR A 86 12.79 4.77 0.90
N MET A 87 12.33 3.86 1.77
CA MET A 87 12.78 3.75 3.16
C MET A 87 14.29 3.53 3.24
N THR A 88 14.84 2.62 2.43
CA THR A 88 16.29 2.34 2.36
C THR A 88 17.09 3.57 1.92
N ARG A 89 16.61 4.29 0.92
CA ARG A 89 17.23 5.54 0.47
C ARG A 89 17.32 6.57 1.61
N TRP A 90 16.23 6.71 2.35
CA TRP A 90 16.17 7.63 3.49
C TRP A 90 17.12 7.22 4.61
N VAL A 91 17.15 5.93 4.95
CA VAL A 91 18.01 5.35 6.00
C VAL A 91 19.49 5.45 5.64
N ALA A 92 19.86 5.15 4.40
CA ALA A 92 21.25 5.27 3.91
C ALA A 92 21.71 6.72 3.80
N GLY A 93 20.79 7.67 3.55
CA GLY A 93 21.06 9.10 3.42
C GLY A 93 22.03 9.38 2.27
N SER A 94 23.03 10.25 2.50
CA SER A 94 24.01 10.64 1.48
C SER A 94 24.80 9.46 0.90
N ARG A 95 24.99 8.41 1.66
CA ARG A 95 25.72 7.20 1.23
C ARG A 95 25.02 6.45 0.09
N TYR A 96 23.68 6.53 0.00
CA TYR A 96 22.93 5.87 -1.06
C TYR A 96 23.43 6.20 -2.46
N ARG A 97 23.96 7.40 -2.67
CA ARG A 97 24.50 7.83 -3.96
C ARG A 97 25.76 7.07 -4.37
N TYR A 98 26.52 6.58 -3.39
CA TYR A 98 27.78 5.86 -3.60
C TYR A 98 27.62 4.35 -3.60
N MET A 99 26.40 3.84 -3.31
CA MET A 99 26.11 2.41 -3.33
C MET A 99 25.83 1.96 -4.76
N ASN A 100 26.40 0.82 -5.14
CA ASN A 100 26.02 0.15 -6.36
C ASN A 100 24.65 -0.57 -6.20
N GLU A 101 24.11 -1.10 -7.31
CA GLU A 101 22.79 -1.74 -7.33
C GLU A 101 22.70 -2.93 -6.35
N GLN A 102 23.73 -3.79 -6.32
CA GLN A 102 23.78 -4.92 -5.42
C GLN A 102 23.77 -4.51 -3.95
N GLN A 103 24.50 -3.46 -3.60
CA GLN A 103 24.52 -2.93 -2.22
C GLN A 103 23.16 -2.33 -1.83
N ARG A 104 22.50 -1.63 -2.74
CA ARG A 104 21.14 -1.07 -2.52
C ARG A 104 20.14 -2.19 -2.29
N SER A 105 20.10 -3.19 -3.17
CA SER A 105 19.19 -4.34 -3.07
C SER A 105 19.45 -5.16 -1.80
N ALA A 106 20.71 -5.39 -1.42
CA ALA A 106 21.05 -6.11 -0.20
C ALA A 106 20.60 -5.34 1.06
N MET A 107 20.77 -4.01 1.08
CA MET A 107 20.33 -3.17 2.19
C MET A 107 18.79 -3.12 2.27
N GLU A 108 18.11 -3.03 1.14
CA GLU A 108 16.65 -3.08 1.08
C GLU A 108 16.10 -4.40 1.59
N ALA A 109 16.63 -5.53 1.12
CA ALA A 109 16.24 -6.86 1.58
C ALA A 109 16.46 -7.02 3.10
N SER A 110 17.60 -6.54 3.62
CA SER A 110 17.89 -6.57 5.05
C SER A 110 16.92 -5.73 5.85
N MET A 111 16.61 -4.52 5.38
CA MET A 111 15.67 -3.63 6.04
C MET A 111 14.24 -4.18 6.00
N LYS A 112 13.78 -4.68 4.85
CA LYS A 112 12.49 -5.35 4.72
C LYS A 112 12.39 -6.53 5.71
N LYS A 113 13.37 -7.41 5.73
CA LYS A 113 13.40 -8.57 6.63
C LYS A 113 13.33 -8.16 8.10
N MET A 114 14.12 -7.18 8.53
CA MET A 114 14.12 -6.71 9.92
C MET A 114 12.79 -6.05 10.29
N PHE A 115 12.26 -5.20 9.43
CA PHE A 115 11.00 -4.50 9.66
C PHE A 115 9.82 -5.47 9.76
N LEU A 116 9.67 -6.37 8.78
CA LEU A 116 8.57 -7.34 8.77
C LEU A 116 8.71 -8.38 9.88
N GLY A 117 9.94 -8.79 10.22
CA GLY A 117 10.21 -9.67 11.34
C GLY A 117 9.83 -9.05 12.69
N ALA A 118 10.17 -7.77 12.92
CA ALA A 118 9.75 -7.05 14.12
C ALA A 118 8.23 -6.89 14.20
N LEU A 119 7.57 -6.64 13.05
CA LEU A 119 6.12 -6.56 12.97
C LEU A 119 5.47 -7.92 13.28
N ALA A 120 5.97 -9.03 12.70
CA ALA A 120 5.47 -10.37 12.96
C ALA A 120 5.55 -10.74 14.44
N GLN A 121 6.71 -10.45 15.08
CA GLN A 121 6.90 -10.70 16.49
C GLN A 121 5.90 -9.93 17.37
N ARG A 122 5.62 -8.67 17.04
CA ARG A 122 4.65 -7.85 17.77
C ARG A 122 3.22 -8.35 17.58
N LEU A 123 2.87 -8.82 16.39
CA LEU A 123 1.55 -9.35 16.08
C LEU A 123 1.31 -10.74 16.70
N GLY A 124 2.37 -11.52 16.95
CA GLY A 124 2.26 -12.79 17.67
C GLY A 124 1.74 -12.66 19.10
N SER A 125 1.84 -11.46 19.69
CA SER A 125 1.27 -11.16 21.02
C SER A 125 -0.05 -10.35 20.94
N TYR A 126 -0.72 -10.35 19.80
CA TYR A 126 -2.00 -9.66 19.64
C TYR A 126 -3.11 -10.37 20.42
N GLY A 127 -3.72 -9.67 21.37
CA GLY A 127 -4.75 -10.18 22.29
C GLY A 127 -6.11 -9.50 22.12
N ASN A 128 -6.62 -9.36 20.90
CA ASN A 128 -7.95 -8.77 20.62
C ASN A 128 -8.11 -7.30 21.05
N GLN A 129 -7.05 -6.52 21.08
CA GLN A 129 -7.12 -5.09 21.37
C GLN A 129 -8.03 -4.38 20.37
N ASN A 130 -8.74 -3.34 20.85
CA ASN A 130 -9.53 -2.47 20.00
C ASN A 130 -8.63 -1.45 19.31
N VAL A 131 -9.02 -1.06 18.10
CA VAL A 131 -8.26 -0.11 17.27
C VAL A 131 -9.14 1.09 16.98
N ARG A 132 -8.59 2.30 17.17
CA ARG A 132 -9.24 3.56 16.85
C ARG A 132 -8.41 4.33 15.83
N PHE A 133 -9.03 4.68 14.71
CA PHE A 133 -8.40 5.51 13.67
C PHE A 133 -8.57 6.98 13.98
N ASN A 134 -7.50 7.74 13.85
CA ASN A 134 -7.51 9.18 14.03
C ASN A 134 -7.72 9.88 12.67
N LYS A 135 -8.13 11.16 12.71
CA LYS A 135 -8.27 11.96 11.47
C LYS A 135 -6.92 12.04 10.74
N PRO A 136 -6.91 11.78 9.42
CA PRO A 136 -5.72 11.96 8.61
C PRO A 136 -5.24 13.41 8.68
N ARG A 137 -3.93 13.62 8.75
CA ARG A 137 -3.29 14.93 8.74
C ARG A 137 -2.45 15.07 7.49
N ARG A 138 -2.81 16.00 6.62
CA ARG A 138 -1.95 16.36 5.48
C ARG A 138 -0.72 17.08 6.00
N VAL A 139 0.47 16.59 5.66
CA VAL A 139 1.76 17.14 6.06
C VAL A 139 2.37 17.96 4.93
N ALA A 140 2.22 17.47 3.69
CA ALA A 140 2.62 18.15 2.47
C ALA A 140 1.62 17.87 1.34
N ALA A 141 1.84 18.41 0.16
CA ALA A 141 0.96 18.19 -0.99
C ALA A 141 0.79 16.71 -1.34
N ASN A 142 1.84 15.93 -1.17
CA ASN A 142 1.93 14.51 -1.48
C ASN A 142 2.20 13.62 -0.25
N GLU A 143 2.06 14.15 0.98
CA GLU A 143 2.28 13.40 2.21
C GLU A 143 1.11 13.53 3.17
N VAL A 144 0.73 12.40 3.77
CA VAL A 144 -0.37 12.30 4.75
C VAL A 144 0.06 11.39 5.90
N ASP A 145 -0.17 11.86 7.12
CA ASP A 145 -0.03 11.06 8.33
C ASP A 145 -1.41 10.50 8.73
N VAL A 146 -1.46 9.21 9.07
CA VAL A 146 -2.65 8.56 9.61
C VAL A 146 -2.31 7.90 10.94
N GLY A 147 -2.92 8.39 12.00
CA GLY A 147 -2.74 7.87 13.35
C GLY A 147 -3.71 6.73 13.64
N VAL A 148 -3.24 5.76 14.45
CA VAL A 148 -4.01 4.63 14.95
C VAL A 148 -3.67 4.43 16.41
N ASP A 149 -4.69 4.43 17.28
CA ASP A 149 -4.53 4.11 18.69
C ASP A 149 -4.94 2.66 18.95
N ILE A 150 -4.07 1.89 19.56
CA ILE A 150 -4.35 0.52 20.05
C ILE A 150 -4.79 0.64 21.49
N LEU A 151 -6.04 0.27 21.77
CA LEU A 151 -6.68 0.41 23.06
C LEU A 151 -6.60 -0.90 23.84
N THR A 152 -5.87 -0.89 24.95
CA THR A 152 -5.80 -2.02 25.89
C THR A 152 -6.42 -1.58 27.22
N PRO A 153 -7.41 -2.31 27.76
CA PRO A 153 -8.03 -1.97 29.03
C PRO A 153 -6.98 -1.80 30.15
N GLY A 154 -7.15 -0.76 30.96
CA GLY A 154 -6.27 -0.50 32.11
C GLY A 154 -4.90 0.11 31.78
N THR A 155 -4.63 0.45 30.51
CA THR A 155 -3.35 1.07 30.10
C THR A 155 -3.59 2.28 29.19
N TYR A 156 -2.55 3.12 29.06
CA TYR A 156 -2.56 4.17 28.03
C TYR A 156 -2.56 3.57 26.64
N PRO A 157 -3.31 4.15 25.68
CA PRO A 157 -3.29 3.70 24.28
C PRO A 157 -1.89 3.72 23.70
N ALA A 158 -1.49 2.64 23.02
CA ALA A 158 -0.29 2.67 22.19
C ALA A 158 -0.64 3.36 20.87
N ARG A 159 0.06 4.44 20.56
CA ARG A 159 -0.16 5.23 19.34
C ARG A 159 0.80 4.81 18.24
N LEU A 160 0.23 4.41 17.11
CA LEU A 160 0.96 4.22 15.86
C LEU A 160 0.65 5.40 14.93
N ASN A 161 1.64 5.88 14.19
CA ASN A 161 1.44 6.86 13.16
C ASN A 161 2.09 6.37 11.87
N PHE A 162 1.31 6.27 10.79
CA PHE A 162 1.72 5.83 9.47
C PHE A 162 1.89 7.04 8.57
N ARG A 163 3.08 7.20 8.01
CA ARG A 163 3.39 8.26 7.06
C ARG A 163 3.28 7.71 5.66
N PHE A 164 2.37 8.31 4.90
CA PHE A 164 2.13 7.98 3.50
C PHE A 164 2.69 9.07 2.61
N TYR A 165 3.20 8.66 1.45
CA TYR A 165 3.48 9.57 0.36
C TYR A 165 2.84 9.08 -0.93
N ARG A 166 2.62 10.00 -1.87
CA ARG A 166 2.11 9.70 -3.21
C ARG A 166 3.26 9.25 -4.10
N SER A 167 3.29 7.97 -4.45
CA SER A 167 4.19 7.41 -5.46
C SER A 167 3.54 7.41 -6.84
N GLY A 168 4.26 6.96 -7.88
CA GLY A 168 3.68 6.72 -9.21
C GLY A 168 2.56 5.68 -9.22
N ASP A 169 2.64 4.71 -8.30
CA ASP A 169 1.70 3.58 -8.19
C ASP A 169 0.64 3.78 -7.08
N GLY A 170 0.39 5.02 -6.69
CA GLY A 170 -0.57 5.34 -5.63
C GLY A 170 0.09 5.64 -4.27
N TRP A 171 -0.67 5.52 -3.20
CA TRP A 171 -0.20 5.82 -1.86
C TRP A 171 0.63 4.67 -1.27
N LYS A 172 1.84 4.97 -0.78
CA LYS A 172 2.74 4.03 -0.11
C LYS A 172 3.12 4.52 1.28
N VAL A 173 3.25 3.59 2.21
CA VAL A 173 3.80 3.87 3.54
C VAL A 173 5.32 3.89 3.44
N PHE A 174 5.95 4.91 4.00
CA PHE A 174 7.40 5.02 4.05
C PHE A 174 7.97 5.14 5.46
N ASP A 175 7.13 5.38 6.46
CA ASP A 175 7.55 5.35 7.87
C ASP A 175 6.38 4.95 8.77
N VAL A 176 6.71 4.27 9.85
CA VAL A 176 5.78 4.00 10.95
C VAL A 176 6.45 4.41 12.24
N SER A 177 5.76 5.22 13.05
CA SER A 177 6.23 5.51 14.40
C SER A 177 5.32 4.89 15.44
N ALA A 178 5.93 4.41 16.52
CA ALA A 178 5.22 3.89 17.70
C ALA A 178 5.54 4.80 18.89
N ASN A 179 4.52 5.41 19.48
CA ASN A 179 4.64 6.36 20.60
C ASN A 179 5.70 7.45 20.33
N GLY A 180 5.72 7.97 19.09
CA GLY A 180 6.65 9.01 18.65
C GLY A 180 8.02 8.52 18.16
N SER A 181 8.36 7.24 18.32
CA SER A 181 9.62 6.68 17.84
C SER A 181 9.48 6.17 16.40
N SER A 182 10.13 6.83 15.44
CA SER A 182 10.12 6.48 14.01
C SER A 182 10.97 5.26 13.70
N ALA A 183 10.44 4.35 12.89
CA ALA A 183 11.17 3.19 12.39
C ALA A 183 12.35 3.61 11.50
N LEU A 184 12.18 4.60 10.63
CA LEU A 184 13.27 5.10 9.78
C LEU A 184 14.43 5.65 10.61
N VAL A 185 14.14 6.43 11.66
CA VAL A 185 15.17 6.97 12.56
C VAL A 185 15.89 5.82 13.27
N HIS A 186 15.15 4.83 13.78
CA HIS A 186 15.71 3.65 14.41
C HIS A 186 16.67 2.88 13.48
N TYR A 187 16.24 2.55 12.26
CA TYR A 187 17.06 1.82 11.30
C TYR A 187 18.26 2.62 10.82
N ARG A 188 18.13 3.94 10.64
CA ARG A 188 19.27 4.80 10.31
C ARG A 188 20.35 4.73 11.37
N GLN A 189 19.99 4.78 12.65
CA GLN A 189 20.94 4.63 13.76
C GLN A 189 21.54 3.23 13.80
N TYR A 190 20.71 2.20 13.58
CA TYR A 190 21.15 0.80 13.57
C TYR A 190 22.23 0.58 12.49
N PHE A 191 21.95 0.91 11.25
CA PHE A 191 22.92 0.75 10.14
C PHE A 191 24.16 1.63 10.31
N ALA A 192 24.04 2.83 10.86
CA ALA A 192 25.18 3.68 11.15
C ALA A 192 26.09 3.07 12.23
N ARG A 193 25.53 2.37 13.23
CA ARG A 193 26.34 1.66 14.25
C ARG A 193 27.05 0.44 13.66
N MET A 194 26.36 -0.39 12.88
CA MET A 194 26.95 -1.56 12.24
C MET A 194 28.15 -1.19 11.38
N GLN A 195 28.05 -0.13 10.60
CA GLN A 195 29.13 0.33 9.73
C GLN A 195 30.38 0.83 10.51
N ARG A 196 30.18 1.36 11.70
CA ARG A 196 31.30 1.75 12.57
C ARG A 196 32.01 0.56 13.19
N GLN A 197 31.31 -0.55 13.37
CA GLN A 197 31.81 -1.79 13.95
C GLN A 197 32.42 -2.74 12.90
N SER A 198 32.08 -2.57 11.62
CA SER A 198 32.73 -3.32 10.54
C SER A 198 34.14 -2.83 10.36
N PRO A 199 35.18 -3.69 10.42
CA PRO A 199 36.55 -3.29 10.14
C PRO A 199 36.59 -2.66 8.74
N ARG A 200 37.29 -1.52 8.62
CA ARG A 200 37.67 -0.98 7.31
C ARG A 200 38.58 -2.00 6.65
N TRP A 201 38.05 -2.78 5.73
CA TRP A 201 38.89 -3.49 4.78
C TRP A 201 39.53 -2.40 3.91
N GLY A 202 40.82 -2.12 4.16
CA GLY A 202 41.66 -1.25 3.37
C GLY A 202 41.92 -1.79 1.98
#